data_fdad2ff93b643ea72f16107351e96922
#
_entry.id   fdad2ff93b643ea72f16107351e96922
#
_cell.length_a   1.000
_cell.length_b   1.000
_cell.length_c   1.000
_cell.angle_alpha   90.00
_cell.angle_beta   90.00
_cell.angle_gamma   90.00
#
_symmetry.space_group_name_H-M   'P 1'
#
loop_
_entity.id
_entity.type
_entity.pdbx_description
1 polymer ?
#
loop_
_entity_poly.entity_id
_entity_poly.type
_entity_poly.pdbx_seq_one_letter_code
_entity_poly.pdbx_strand_id
1 'polypeptide(L)'
;MNKIIVLSLLSLASYSLTACSGCPIIAGCNGTDNSPYYMTTNSNQVRGIPIPTQTKLTYRSQHFRQKFEQKHALNEKNLSGIYLPADTAIIWGGMPVDMFIQFSNPEIKGFSVYPARGFKTELSNEFLRLWKSCESDLDINLKNPNDWSFNPENMEITGCGINQKRSKYTEDSFRQDEADAFLRKINQALHKLPKQQDYPVIYRTNK
;
A
#
# COMPACT_ATOMS: atom_id res chain seq x y z
N MET A 1 37.85 52.35 -43.72
CA MET A 1 37.25 50.95 -43.98
C MET A 1 37.28 50.20 -42.68
N ASN A 2 36.22 50.28 -41.89
CA ASN A 2 36.11 49.57 -40.60
C ASN A 2 35.21 48.36 -40.77
N LYS A 3 35.78 47.19 -40.55
CA LYS A 3 35.04 45.92 -40.50
C LYS A 3 34.47 45.70 -39.08
N ILE A 4 33.17 45.78 -38.96
CA ILE A 4 32.44 45.45 -37.75
C ILE A 4 32.22 43.93 -37.78
N ILE A 5 32.83 43.21 -36.80
CA ILE A 5 32.60 41.79 -36.55
C ILE A 5 31.44 41.70 -35.56
N VAL A 6 30.29 41.20 -36.01
CA VAL A 6 29.14 40.86 -35.15
C VAL A 6 29.31 39.47 -34.60
N LEU A 7 29.63 39.36 -33.33
CA LEU A 7 29.60 38.07 -32.59
C LEU A 7 28.16 37.78 -32.20
N SER A 8 27.54 36.81 -32.85
CA SER A 8 26.26 36.23 -32.43
C SER A 8 26.51 35.24 -31.29
N LEU A 9 26.11 35.60 -30.10
CA LEU A 9 26.00 34.69 -28.94
C LEU A 9 24.81 33.79 -29.14
N LEU A 10 25.06 32.55 -29.51
CA LEU A 10 24.07 31.43 -29.40
C LEU A 10 23.95 31.04 -27.93
N SER A 11 22.90 31.50 -27.28
CA SER A 11 22.48 30.99 -25.98
C SER A 11 21.83 29.62 -26.18
N LEU A 12 22.57 28.58 -25.89
CA LEU A 12 22.05 27.20 -25.73
C LEU A 12 21.20 27.17 -24.45
N ALA A 13 19.88 27.29 -24.62
CA ALA A 13 18.93 26.96 -23.55
C ALA A 13 18.91 25.46 -23.36
N SER A 14 19.63 24.98 -22.35
CA SER A 14 19.57 23.62 -21.89
C SER A 14 18.20 23.35 -21.23
N TYR A 15 17.25 22.82 -21.99
CA TYR A 15 16.03 22.26 -21.43
C TYR A 15 16.39 20.98 -20.66
N SER A 16 16.56 21.10 -19.36
CA SER A 16 16.59 19.95 -18.47
C SER A 16 15.18 19.35 -18.44
N LEU A 17 14.98 18.34 -19.25
CA LEU A 17 13.85 17.42 -19.14
C LEU A 17 14.00 16.65 -17.81
N THR A 18 13.47 17.19 -16.73
CA THR A 18 13.20 16.42 -15.52
C THR A 18 12.06 15.44 -15.83
N ALA A 19 12.45 14.31 -16.40
CA ALA A 19 11.58 13.15 -16.41
C ALA A 19 11.35 12.73 -14.95
N CYS A 20 10.24 13.17 -14.36
CA CYS A 20 9.70 12.56 -13.16
C CYS A 20 9.23 11.14 -13.55
N SER A 21 10.15 10.20 -13.66
CA SER A 21 9.83 8.79 -13.60
C SER A 21 9.25 8.54 -12.22
N GLY A 22 7.97 8.10 -12.18
CA GLY A 22 7.26 7.81 -10.95
C GLY A 22 8.09 6.89 -10.06
N CYS A 23 8.56 7.41 -8.93
CA CYS A 23 9.08 6.58 -7.87
C CYS A 23 7.95 5.68 -7.39
N PRO A 24 8.09 4.35 -7.44
CA PRO A 24 7.23 3.49 -6.66
C PRO A 24 7.41 3.91 -5.19
N ILE A 25 6.30 4.01 -4.47
CA ILE A 25 6.26 4.39 -3.04
C ILE A 25 6.88 3.26 -2.22
N ILE A 26 8.19 3.09 -2.33
CA ILE A 26 8.96 2.18 -1.48
C ILE A 26 10.09 3.01 -0.87
N ALA A 27 9.94 3.28 0.40
CA ALA A 27 10.96 3.69 1.36
C ALA A 27 12.14 4.51 0.78
N GLY A 28 12.07 5.84 0.83
CA GLY A 28 13.25 6.69 0.69
C GLY A 28 13.16 7.88 -0.25
N CYS A 29 12.06 8.10 -0.96
CA CYS A 29 11.86 9.38 -1.64
C CYS A 29 11.33 10.38 -0.60
N ASN A 30 12.18 11.29 -0.12
CA ASN A 30 11.79 12.45 0.68
C ASN A 30 11.02 13.50 -0.17
N GLY A 31 10.29 13.06 -1.19
CA GLY A 31 9.29 13.87 -1.85
C GLY A 31 8.12 14.00 -0.88
N THR A 32 7.83 15.23 -0.47
CA THR A 32 6.56 15.54 0.21
C THR A 32 5.45 15.05 -0.71
N ASP A 33 4.81 13.93 -0.33
CA ASP A 33 3.63 13.42 -1.03
C ASP A 33 2.51 14.46 -0.83
N ASN A 34 2.37 15.35 -1.81
CA ASN A 34 1.35 16.39 -1.84
C ASN A 34 -0.01 15.84 -2.30
N SER A 35 -0.17 14.51 -2.34
CA SER A 35 -1.46 13.93 -2.64
C SER A 35 -2.50 14.35 -1.60
N PRO A 36 -3.68 14.79 -2.03
CA PRO A 36 -4.73 15.21 -1.12
C PRO A 36 -5.13 14.06 -0.21
N TYR A 37 -5.33 14.35 1.07
CA TYR A 37 -5.74 13.39 2.07
C TYR A 37 -6.72 13.99 3.08
N TYR A 38 -7.41 13.11 3.79
CA TYR A 38 -8.24 13.47 4.93
C TYR A 38 -7.68 12.84 6.20
N MET A 39 -7.73 13.60 7.29
CA MET A 39 -7.46 13.08 8.63
C MET A 39 -8.78 12.84 9.34
N THR A 40 -8.99 11.65 9.87
CA THR A 40 -10.19 11.34 10.64
C THR A 40 -10.19 12.09 11.97
N THR A 41 -11.29 12.76 12.30
CA THR A 41 -11.48 13.44 13.60
C THR A 41 -12.11 12.52 14.64
N ASN A 42 -12.79 11.47 14.20
CA ASN A 42 -13.40 10.44 15.05
C ASN A 42 -13.00 9.05 14.55
N SER A 43 -13.05 8.06 15.43
CA SER A 43 -12.97 6.66 15.02
C SER A 43 -14.15 6.33 14.11
N ASN A 44 -13.91 5.54 13.07
CA ASN A 44 -14.90 5.17 12.05
C ASN A 44 -14.61 3.77 11.52
N GLN A 45 -15.47 3.29 10.64
CA GLN A 45 -15.25 2.08 9.87
C GLN A 45 -15.15 2.43 8.38
N VAL A 46 -14.09 1.96 7.73
CA VAL A 46 -13.84 2.19 6.29
C VAL A 46 -13.56 0.86 5.63
N ARG A 47 -14.39 0.48 4.67
CA ARG A 47 -14.31 -0.83 3.98
C ARG A 47 -14.18 -2.02 4.94
N GLY A 48 -14.93 -2.01 6.03
CA GLY A 48 -14.90 -3.07 7.03
C GLY A 48 -13.71 -3.02 8.01
N ILE A 49 -12.80 -2.04 7.85
CA ILE A 49 -11.67 -1.84 8.76
C ILE A 49 -12.03 -0.74 9.76
N PRO A 50 -12.01 -1.00 11.07
CA PRO A 50 -12.14 0.05 12.08
C PRO A 50 -10.86 0.89 12.10
N ILE A 51 -11.01 2.19 11.95
CA ILE A 51 -9.92 3.14 11.94
C ILE A 51 -10.02 4.09 13.14
N PRO A 52 -8.90 4.35 13.84
CA PRO A 52 -8.88 5.31 14.93
C PRO A 52 -8.94 6.76 14.42
N THR A 53 -9.09 7.71 15.35
CA THR A 53 -8.88 9.13 15.07
C THR A 53 -7.48 9.37 14.52
N GLN A 54 -7.28 10.45 13.76
CA GLN A 54 -6.00 10.82 13.13
C GLN A 54 -5.49 9.80 12.09
N THR A 55 -6.36 8.93 11.58
CA THR A 55 -6.03 8.09 10.43
C THR A 55 -6.03 8.92 9.16
N LYS A 56 -4.94 8.83 8.38
CA LYS A 56 -4.83 9.49 7.07
C LYS A 56 -5.52 8.62 6.01
N LEU A 57 -6.51 9.18 5.32
CA LEU A 57 -7.21 8.57 4.19
C LEU A 57 -6.81 9.27 2.91
N THR A 58 -6.28 8.53 1.94
CA THR A 58 -5.95 9.05 0.62
C THR A 58 -6.99 8.62 -0.41
N TYR A 59 -7.17 9.43 -1.43
CA TYR A 59 -8.13 9.20 -2.50
C TYR A 59 -7.48 9.43 -3.87
N ARG A 60 -8.02 8.84 -4.91
CA ARG A 60 -7.53 9.05 -6.28
C ARG A 60 -7.63 10.53 -6.65
N SER A 61 -6.55 11.14 -7.10
CA SER A 61 -6.36 12.59 -7.32
C SER A 61 -7.42 13.23 -8.25
N GLN A 62 -7.93 12.48 -9.21
CA GLN A 62 -8.97 12.97 -10.12
C GLN A 62 -10.29 13.39 -9.44
N HIS A 63 -10.48 13.02 -8.18
CA HIS A 63 -11.67 13.35 -7.40
C HIS A 63 -11.47 14.56 -6.47
N PHE A 64 -10.24 15.10 -6.40
CA PHE A 64 -9.91 16.30 -5.62
C PHE A 64 -9.89 17.55 -6.51
N ARG A 65 -11.06 18.02 -6.91
CA ARG A 65 -11.21 19.38 -7.45
C ARG A 65 -11.76 20.28 -6.35
N GLN A 66 -11.14 21.43 -6.11
CA GLN A 66 -11.40 22.33 -4.97
C GLN A 66 -12.89 22.64 -4.68
N LYS A 67 -13.78 22.60 -5.67
CA LYS A 67 -15.22 22.79 -5.47
C LYS A 67 -15.99 21.51 -5.11
N PHE A 68 -15.37 20.34 -5.17
CA PHE A 68 -16.00 19.04 -4.92
C PHE A 68 -15.52 18.36 -3.65
N GLU A 69 -14.49 18.89 -3.00
CA GLU A 69 -13.80 18.28 -1.87
C GLU A 69 -14.72 17.87 -0.72
N GLN A 70 -15.71 18.71 -0.40
CA GLN A 70 -16.60 18.45 0.74
C GLN A 70 -17.68 17.41 0.47
N LYS A 71 -18.12 17.19 -0.77
CA LYS A 71 -19.25 16.31 -1.08
C LYS A 71 -18.85 14.93 -1.61
N HIS A 72 -17.68 14.79 -2.23
CA HIS A 72 -17.26 13.54 -2.86
C HIS A 72 -16.10 12.82 -2.14
N ALA A 73 -15.45 13.48 -1.23
CA ALA A 73 -14.29 12.98 -0.51
C ALA A 73 -14.55 11.73 0.33
N LEU A 74 -15.75 11.58 0.84
CA LEU A 74 -16.16 10.46 1.69
C LEU A 74 -16.67 9.24 0.90
N ASN A 75 -16.55 9.24 -0.42
CA ASN A 75 -16.96 8.08 -1.19
C ASN A 75 -15.87 7.00 -1.12
N GLU A 76 -16.10 5.95 -0.34
CA GLU A 76 -15.19 4.83 -0.15
C GLU A 76 -14.77 4.16 -1.48
N LYS A 77 -15.55 4.27 -2.55
CA LYS A 77 -15.19 3.75 -3.88
C LYS A 77 -13.91 4.38 -4.44
N ASN A 78 -13.62 5.61 -4.03
CA ASN A 78 -12.46 6.38 -4.48
C ASN A 78 -11.28 6.32 -3.51
N LEU A 79 -11.43 5.63 -2.39
CA LEU A 79 -10.36 5.43 -1.42
C LEU A 79 -9.18 4.72 -2.09
N SER A 80 -7.98 5.27 -1.93
CA SER A 80 -6.73 4.69 -2.43
C SER A 80 -5.81 4.19 -1.32
N GLY A 81 -5.97 4.68 -0.10
CA GLY A 81 -5.15 4.20 1.01
C GLY A 81 -5.67 4.60 2.38
N ILE A 82 -5.35 3.77 3.36
CA ILE A 82 -5.57 3.95 4.79
C ILE A 82 -4.21 3.90 5.46
N TYR A 83 -3.84 4.94 6.20
CA TYR A 83 -2.58 5.04 6.94
C TYR A 83 -2.92 5.34 8.38
N LEU A 84 -2.67 4.39 9.27
CA LEU A 84 -2.93 4.58 10.69
C LEU A 84 -1.99 5.63 11.29
N PRO A 85 -2.33 6.23 12.43
CA PRO A 85 -1.46 7.17 13.11
C PRO A 85 -0.10 6.55 13.45
N ALA A 86 0.93 7.37 13.56
CA ALA A 86 2.24 6.94 14.03
C ALA A 86 2.11 6.16 15.35
N ASP A 87 2.91 5.12 15.52
CA ASP A 87 2.92 4.27 16.71
C ASP A 87 1.57 3.56 17.02
N THR A 88 0.71 3.46 16.03
CA THR A 88 -0.59 2.76 16.12
C THR A 88 -0.65 1.65 15.08
N ALA A 89 -1.21 0.52 15.46
CA ALA A 89 -1.53 -0.57 14.55
C ALA A 89 -2.89 -1.18 14.90
N ILE A 90 -3.51 -1.84 13.94
CA ILE A 90 -4.64 -2.74 14.21
C ILE A 90 -4.18 -4.18 14.02
N ILE A 91 -4.78 -5.10 14.77
CA ILE A 91 -4.56 -6.53 14.53
C ILE A 91 -5.48 -6.94 13.38
N TRP A 92 -4.87 -7.30 12.25
CA TRP A 92 -5.56 -7.76 11.06
C TRP A 92 -5.06 -9.17 10.69
N GLY A 93 -5.93 -10.17 10.76
CA GLY A 93 -5.55 -11.57 10.57
C GLY A 93 -4.52 -12.10 11.59
N GLY A 94 -4.40 -11.44 12.75
CA GLY A 94 -3.40 -11.73 13.79
C GLY A 94 -2.07 -10.97 13.61
N MET A 95 -1.89 -10.22 12.53
CA MET A 95 -0.72 -9.38 12.28
C MET A 95 -1.00 -7.92 12.66
N PRO A 96 -0.12 -7.25 13.42
CA PRO A 96 -0.17 -5.79 13.54
C PRO A 96 0.09 -5.14 12.18
N VAL A 97 -0.85 -4.32 11.71
CA VAL A 97 -0.76 -3.61 10.44
C VAL A 97 -1.06 -2.13 10.64
N ASP A 98 -0.44 -1.26 9.84
CA ASP A 98 -0.59 0.18 9.94
C ASP A 98 -0.97 0.85 8.62
N MET A 99 -0.95 0.09 7.51
CA MET A 99 -1.20 0.67 6.20
C MET A 99 -1.89 -0.31 5.25
N PHE A 100 -2.86 0.20 4.49
CA PHE A 100 -3.55 -0.50 3.41
C PHE A 100 -3.55 0.37 2.17
N ILE A 101 -3.12 -0.15 1.02
CA ILE A 101 -3.04 0.60 -0.23
C ILE A 101 -3.75 -0.16 -1.34
N GLN A 102 -4.75 0.45 -1.94
CA GLN A 102 -5.48 -0.12 -3.08
C GLN A 102 -4.58 -0.22 -4.30
N PHE A 103 -4.67 -1.30 -5.06
CA PHE A 103 -4.00 -1.40 -6.35
C PHE A 103 -4.40 -0.26 -7.29
N SER A 104 -3.42 0.27 -8.00
CA SER A 104 -3.64 1.35 -8.97
C SER A 104 -4.32 0.85 -10.25
N ASN A 105 -4.17 -0.42 -10.57
CA ASN A 105 -4.79 -1.05 -11.75
C ASN A 105 -6.29 -1.29 -11.49
N PRO A 106 -7.21 -0.72 -12.29
CA PRO A 106 -8.65 -0.89 -12.10
C PRO A 106 -9.14 -2.32 -12.38
N GLU A 107 -8.38 -3.12 -13.12
CA GLU A 107 -8.71 -4.52 -13.42
C GLU A 107 -8.40 -5.43 -12.23
N ILE A 108 -7.38 -5.10 -11.43
CA ILE A 108 -7.00 -5.83 -10.24
C ILE A 108 -7.74 -5.26 -9.05
N LYS A 109 -8.66 -6.04 -8.48
CA LYS A 109 -9.51 -5.62 -7.37
C LYS A 109 -8.90 -6.08 -6.05
N GLY A 110 -8.12 -5.21 -5.41
CA GLY A 110 -7.48 -5.57 -4.16
C GLY A 110 -6.64 -4.45 -3.58
N PHE A 111 -5.82 -4.84 -2.61
CA PHE A 111 -4.96 -3.92 -1.88
C PHE A 111 -3.70 -4.65 -1.38
N SER A 112 -2.66 -3.87 -1.11
CA SER A 112 -1.50 -4.34 -0.34
C SER A 112 -1.68 -3.97 1.12
N VAL A 113 -1.43 -4.90 2.04
CA VAL A 113 -1.47 -4.70 3.49
C VAL A 113 -0.05 -4.75 4.06
N TYR A 114 0.29 -3.77 4.88
CA TYR A 114 1.65 -3.57 5.39
C TYR A 114 1.75 -3.87 6.88
N PRO A 115 2.66 -4.78 7.28
CA PRO A 115 2.93 -5.04 8.69
C PRO A 115 3.54 -3.81 9.37
N ALA A 116 2.99 -3.45 10.53
CA ALA A 116 3.47 -2.35 11.33
C ALA A 116 4.83 -2.68 11.97
N ARG A 117 5.82 -1.82 11.77
CA ARG A 117 7.16 -2.03 12.29
C ARG A 117 7.22 -1.77 13.80
N GLY A 118 7.99 -2.60 14.53
CA GLY A 118 8.25 -2.40 15.95
C GLY A 118 7.15 -2.89 16.88
N PHE A 119 6.14 -3.58 16.36
CA PHE A 119 5.13 -4.28 17.17
C PHE A 119 5.51 -5.76 17.33
N LYS A 120 5.20 -6.32 18.50
CA LYS A 120 5.35 -7.76 18.76
C LYS A 120 4.21 -8.51 18.08
N THR A 121 4.52 -9.62 17.43
CA THR A 121 3.56 -10.52 16.80
C THR A 121 3.71 -11.90 17.38
N GLU A 122 2.62 -12.47 17.86
CA GLU A 122 2.56 -13.87 18.24
C GLU A 122 2.30 -14.71 17.00
N LEU A 123 3.27 -15.54 16.60
CA LEU A 123 3.16 -16.38 15.42
C LEU A 123 2.41 -17.71 15.77
N SER A 124 1.16 -17.59 16.17
CA SER A 124 0.34 -18.68 16.68
C SER A 124 -0.09 -19.69 15.61
N ASN A 125 -0.08 -19.30 14.34
CA ASN A 125 -0.52 -20.15 13.24
C ASN A 125 0.43 -20.13 12.04
N GLU A 126 0.21 -21.05 11.09
CA GLU A 126 1.05 -21.19 9.90
C GLU A 126 0.97 -19.97 8.98
N PHE A 127 -0.20 -19.36 8.83
CA PHE A 127 -0.39 -18.18 8.00
C PHE A 127 0.51 -17.02 8.45
N LEU A 128 0.53 -16.72 9.74
CA LEU A 128 1.38 -15.64 10.30
C LEU A 128 2.87 -15.94 10.13
N ARG A 129 3.29 -17.20 10.30
CA ARG A 129 4.68 -17.59 10.05
C ARG A 129 5.08 -17.40 8.60
N LEU A 130 4.22 -17.78 7.66
CA LEU A 130 4.44 -17.60 6.23
C LEU A 130 4.44 -16.11 5.86
N TRP A 131 3.50 -15.32 6.39
CA TRP A 131 3.50 -13.87 6.15
C TRP A 131 4.78 -13.21 6.66
N LYS A 132 5.21 -13.54 7.86
CA LYS A 132 6.48 -13.02 8.39
C LYS A 132 7.67 -13.38 7.52
N SER A 133 7.69 -14.56 6.90
CA SER A 133 8.76 -14.95 5.97
C SER A 133 8.76 -14.15 4.66
N CYS A 134 7.68 -13.44 4.32
CA CYS A 134 7.63 -12.50 3.21
C CYS A 134 8.50 -11.26 3.46
N GLU A 135 8.79 -10.91 4.71
CA GLU A 135 9.52 -9.70 5.11
C GLU A 135 8.93 -8.37 4.58
N SER A 136 7.72 -8.39 4.08
CA SER A 136 7.07 -7.29 3.39
C SER A 136 5.55 -7.36 3.53
N ASP A 137 4.87 -6.50 2.77
CA ASP A 137 3.43 -6.49 2.55
C ASP A 137 2.92 -7.78 1.91
N LEU A 138 1.62 -8.01 2.04
CA LEU A 138 0.89 -8.97 1.23
C LEU A 138 0.04 -8.23 0.21
N ASP A 139 0.10 -8.68 -1.04
CA ASP A 139 -0.81 -8.28 -2.09
C ASP A 139 -2.02 -9.21 -2.11
N ILE A 140 -3.20 -8.64 -2.01
CA ILE A 140 -4.44 -9.35 -1.81
C ILE A 140 -5.45 -8.98 -2.89
N ASN A 141 -5.89 -9.96 -3.67
CA ASN A 141 -7.06 -9.85 -4.51
C ASN A 141 -8.34 -10.12 -3.73
N LEU A 142 -9.41 -9.42 -4.09
CA LEU A 142 -10.71 -9.51 -3.43
C LEU A 142 -11.81 -9.91 -4.41
N LYS A 143 -12.67 -10.84 -3.99
CA LYS A 143 -13.94 -11.12 -4.70
C LYS A 143 -14.91 -9.94 -4.57
N ASN A 144 -15.06 -9.39 -3.35
CA ASN A 144 -15.77 -8.15 -3.06
C ASN A 144 -14.77 -7.01 -2.78
N PRO A 145 -14.52 -6.09 -3.72
CA PRO A 145 -13.51 -5.04 -3.58
C PRO A 145 -13.87 -3.95 -2.55
N ASN A 146 -15.09 -3.95 -2.02
CA ASN A 146 -15.55 -3.00 -1.01
C ASN A 146 -15.32 -3.49 0.42
N ASP A 147 -14.88 -4.73 0.62
CA ASP A 147 -14.61 -5.32 1.93
C ASP A 147 -13.13 -5.64 2.07
N TRP A 148 -12.41 -4.85 2.86
CA TRP A 148 -10.99 -5.03 3.18
C TRP A 148 -10.78 -5.69 4.56
N SER A 149 -11.87 -6.03 5.25
CA SER A 149 -11.79 -6.78 6.49
C SER A 149 -11.11 -8.14 6.26
N PHE A 150 -10.53 -8.70 7.33
CA PHE A 150 -9.93 -10.03 7.24
C PHE A 150 -11.02 -11.09 7.06
N ASN A 151 -11.19 -11.52 5.82
CA ASN A 151 -12.16 -12.53 5.46
C ASN A 151 -11.55 -13.53 4.45
N PRO A 152 -11.08 -14.71 4.90
CA PRO A 152 -10.42 -15.69 4.04
C PRO A 152 -11.22 -16.12 2.81
N GLU A 153 -12.56 -16.09 2.87
CA GLU A 153 -13.42 -16.45 1.74
C GLU A 153 -13.46 -15.35 0.65
N ASN A 154 -13.16 -14.09 1.03
CA ASN A 154 -13.14 -12.95 0.15
C ASN A 154 -11.76 -12.69 -0.46
N MET A 155 -10.70 -13.30 0.06
CA MET A 155 -9.31 -12.94 -0.21
C MET A 155 -8.55 -14.04 -0.94
N GLU A 156 -7.60 -13.61 -1.79
CA GLU A 156 -6.57 -14.43 -2.39
C GLU A 156 -5.25 -13.67 -2.36
N ILE A 157 -4.21 -14.26 -1.80
CA ILE A 157 -2.87 -13.68 -1.77
C ILE A 157 -2.22 -13.92 -3.12
N THR A 158 -1.86 -12.83 -3.80
CA THR A 158 -1.27 -12.84 -5.14
C THR A 158 0.19 -12.39 -5.17
N GLY A 159 0.68 -11.81 -4.07
CA GLY A 159 2.06 -11.35 -3.96
C GLY A 159 2.55 -11.28 -2.53
N CYS A 160 3.88 -11.31 -2.39
CA CYS A 160 4.58 -11.13 -1.14
C CYS A 160 6.03 -10.71 -1.45
N GLY A 161 6.70 -10.03 -0.52
CA GLY A 161 8.03 -9.44 -0.73
C GLY A 161 9.09 -10.37 -1.32
N ILE A 162 8.95 -11.68 -1.12
CA ILE A 162 9.83 -12.68 -1.75
C ILE A 162 9.66 -12.64 -3.28
N ASN A 163 8.43 -12.56 -3.78
CA ASN A 163 8.16 -12.51 -5.22
C ASN A 163 8.70 -11.24 -5.87
N GLN A 164 8.59 -10.09 -5.17
CA GLN A 164 9.10 -8.82 -5.68
C GLN A 164 10.63 -8.79 -5.80
N LYS A 165 11.34 -9.39 -4.84
CA LYS A 165 12.81 -9.52 -4.94
C LYS A 165 13.23 -10.41 -6.11
N ARG A 166 12.43 -11.40 -6.47
CA ARG A 166 12.73 -12.36 -7.52
C ARG A 166 12.40 -11.85 -8.92
N SER A 167 11.30 -11.09 -9.09
CA SER A 167 10.94 -10.55 -10.40
C SER A 167 11.98 -9.57 -10.98
N LYS A 168 12.84 -8.99 -10.14
CA LYS A 168 13.93 -8.11 -10.56
C LYS A 168 15.18 -8.84 -11.10
N TYR A 169 15.32 -10.15 -10.86
CA TYR A 169 16.60 -10.84 -11.06
C TYR A 169 16.52 -12.12 -11.87
N THR A 170 15.35 -12.52 -12.43
CA THR A 170 15.30 -13.86 -13.01
C THR A 170 14.59 -13.96 -14.34
N GLU A 171 15.37 -14.28 -15.33
CA GLU A 171 15.05 -15.13 -16.47
C GLU A 171 14.91 -16.63 -16.09
N ASP A 172 14.96 -17.01 -14.81
CA ASP A 172 14.96 -18.38 -14.32
C ASP A 172 13.55 -18.89 -14.01
N SER A 173 13.01 -19.73 -14.88
CA SER A 173 11.73 -20.44 -14.69
C SER A 173 11.68 -21.25 -13.38
N PHE A 174 12.80 -21.75 -12.88
CA PHE A 174 12.89 -22.51 -11.63
C PHE A 174 12.46 -21.72 -10.39
N ARG A 175 12.70 -20.41 -10.37
CA ARG A 175 12.29 -19.56 -9.23
C ARG A 175 10.82 -19.15 -9.26
N GLN A 176 10.20 -19.19 -10.42
CA GLN A 176 8.75 -18.96 -10.54
C GLN A 176 7.97 -20.09 -9.87
N ASP A 177 8.38 -21.34 -10.08
CA ASP A 177 7.74 -22.51 -9.49
C ASP A 177 7.77 -22.48 -7.95
N GLU A 178 8.90 -22.04 -7.36
CA GLU A 178 9.01 -21.86 -5.91
C GLU A 178 8.11 -20.74 -5.38
N ALA A 179 8.01 -19.62 -6.11
CA ALA A 179 7.13 -18.52 -5.74
C ALA A 179 5.67 -18.95 -5.78
N ASP A 180 5.26 -19.67 -6.83
CA ASP A 180 3.91 -20.19 -6.96
C ASP A 180 3.60 -21.26 -5.89
N ALA A 181 4.58 -22.11 -5.55
CA ALA A 181 4.43 -23.07 -4.46
C ALA A 181 4.24 -22.37 -3.10
N PHE A 182 4.98 -21.29 -2.86
CA PHE A 182 4.83 -20.48 -1.67
C PHE A 182 3.45 -19.81 -1.62
N LEU A 183 2.98 -19.19 -2.72
CA LEU A 183 1.66 -18.57 -2.80
C LEU A 183 0.53 -19.59 -2.57
N ARG A 184 0.64 -20.78 -3.14
CA ARG A 184 -0.31 -21.87 -2.85
C ARG A 184 -0.33 -22.22 -1.36
N LYS A 185 0.83 -22.33 -0.72
CA LYS A 185 0.96 -22.68 0.69
C LYS A 185 0.36 -21.62 1.61
N ILE A 186 0.65 -20.33 1.37
CA ILE A 186 0.11 -19.25 2.20
C ILE A 186 -1.41 -19.11 2.03
N ASN A 187 -1.94 -19.30 0.82
CA ASN A 187 -3.39 -19.32 0.56
C ASN A 187 -4.07 -20.49 1.25
N GLN A 188 -3.47 -21.70 1.23
CA GLN A 188 -3.99 -22.84 1.97
C GLN A 188 -4.01 -22.58 3.49
N ALA A 189 -3.01 -21.89 4.02
CA ALA A 189 -2.98 -21.50 5.43
C ALA A 189 -4.02 -20.41 5.74
N LEU A 190 -4.19 -19.43 4.87
CA LEU A 190 -5.20 -18.38 4.95
C LEU A 190 -6.62 -18.99 5.05
N HIS A 191 -6.97 -19.88 4.14
CA HIS A 191 -8.32 -20.47 4.06
C HIS A 191 -8.68 -21.40 5.22
N LYS A 192 -7.73 -21.75 6.08
CA LYS A 192 -7.98 -22.48 7.35
C LYS A 192 -8.38 -21.55 8.50
N LEU A 193 -8.23 -20.24 8.32
CA LEU A 193 -8.54 -19.28 9.36
C LEU A 193 -10.01 -18.86 9.32
N PRO A 194 -10.60 -18.57 10.48
CA PRO A 194 -11.94 -17.99 10.53
C PRO A 194 -11.91 -16.54 10.06
N LYS A 195 -13.07 -16.02 9.62
CA LYS A 195 -13.26 -14.59 9.43
C LYS A 195 -13.03 -13.88 10.76
N GLN A 196 -12.22 -12.84 10.74
CA GLN A 196 -11.98 -12.04 11.94
C GLN A 196 -13.18 -11.12 12.20
N GLN A 197 -13.60 -11.03 13.46
CA GLN A 197 -14.71 -10.20 13.89
C GLN A 197 -14.24 -8.92 14.61
N ASP A 198 -13.17 -9.06 15.43
CA ASP A 198 -12.62 -7.96 16.22
C ASP A 198 -11.26 -7.51 15.67
N TYR A 199 -11.04 -6.21 15.65
CA TYR A 199 -9.80 -5.57 15.19
C TYR A 199 -9.22 -4.71 16.31
N PRO A 200 -8.52 -5.29 17.28
CA PRO A 200 -7.95 -4.51 18.37
C PRO A 200 -6.97 -3.45 17.84
N VAL A 201 -7.14 -2.22 18.32
CA VAL A 201 -6.17 -1.14 18.10
C VAL A 201 -5.11 -1.27 19.18
N ILE A 202 -3.86 -1.32 18.76
CA ILE A 202 -2.71 -1.39 19.65
C ILE A 202 -1.80 -0.18 19.47
N TYR A 203 -1.14 0.22 20.53
CA TYR A 203 -0.23 1.36 20.56
C TYR A 203 1.17 0.88 20.92
N ARG A 204 2.18 1.46 20.27
CA ARG A 204 3.57 1.20 20.66
C ARG A 204 3.82 1.81 22.02
N THR A 205 4.18 0.99 22.99
CA THR A 205 4.68 1.47 24.28
C THR A 205 6.14 1.89 24.10
N ASN A 206 6.41 3.18 24.18
CA ASN A 206 7.78 3.68 24.30
C ASN A 206 8.36 3.16 25.62
N LYS A 207 9.25 2.19 25.54
CA LYS A 207 10.10 1.78 26.66
C LYS A 207 11.46 2.44 26.51
#